data_6a208669589cb621cee50f223709c6de
#
_entry.id   6a208669589cb621cee50f223709c6de
#
_cell.length_a   1.000
_cell.length_b   1.000
_cell.length_c   1.000
_cell.angle_alpha   90.00
_cell.angle_beta   90.00
_cell.angle_gamma   90.00
#
_symmetry.space_group_name_H-M   'P 1'
#
loop_
_entity.id
_entity.type
_entity.pdbx_description
1 polymer ?
#
loop_
_entity_poly.entity_id
_entity_poly.type
_entity_poly.pdbx_seq_one_letter_code
_entity_poly.pdbx_strand_id
1 'polypeptide(L)'
;MLTSTSPIGPWSSPLNHSLVDTNTPGIAGECKAAFDPGVVIDDKGKGWLTVGGGCARIMRLGKDMISVDGPIKPIRAPHHFEANELNYINGTYVYTYNIDWQDFSDWPLPTEKPTTCCMSYMTSKTPLVTKSWKYQHNYMKNPGDYGFDYSNNHTHLHKFRGKWYVFYHTMSLQHSFNTTAGFRNVCVDEIQVDENTVNIHMGNQTLKGVKQIQPMNPFIIQQAETTAATQGVKFTNGKSIGDMYAVTVPNKTGIIAVRGVEFNKVPSSLEIKASGNGIIEVRRDRPDGEVIASIKVGTLQMKLIESQLQKNMTGTMDLCFVLKGNNITFDEWKFK
;
A
#
# COMPACT_ATOMS: atom_id res chain seq x y z
N MET A 1 -11.04 14.37 10.12
CA MET A 1 -9.80 14.96 9.58
C MET A 1 -8.72 14.90 10.64
N LEU A 2 -7.52 14.44 10.27
CA LEU A 2 -6.36 14.44 11.15
C LEU A 2 -5.25 15.30 10.53
N THR A 3 -4.46 15.96 11.36
CA THR A 3 -3.32 16.79 10.95
C THR A 3 -2.06 16.42 11.72
N SER A 4 -0.91 16.54 11.08
CA SER A 4 0.41 16.35 11.69
C SER A 4 1.45 17.15 10.93
N THR A 5 2.56 17.46 11.60
CA THR A 5 3.77 18.05 10.98
C THR A 5 4.71 16.96 10.42
N SER A 6 4.42 15.67 10.66
CA SER A 6 5.19 14.52 10.21
C SER A 6 4.26 13.42 9.69
N PRO A 7 4.63 12.67 8.63
CA PRO A 7 3.82 11.56 8.13
C PRO A 7 3.61 10.43 9.15
N ILE A 8 4.47 10.32 10.15
CA ILE A 8 4.36 9.31 11.22
C ILE A 8 3.70 9.86 12.50
N GLY A 9 3.19 11.08 12.48
CA GLY A 9 2.55 11.72 13.64
C GLY A 9 3.52 12.53 14.51
N PRO A 10 3.11 12.93 15.73
CA PRO A 10 1.80 12.65 16.32
C PRO A 10 0.66 13.32 15.55
N TRP A 11 -0.50 12.67 15.53
CA TRP A 11 -1.69 13.15 14.84
C TRP A 11 -2.65 13.84 15.81
N SER A 12 -3.27 14.93 15.37
CA SER A 12 -4.32 15.63 16.09
C SER A 12 -5.57 15.79 15.24
N SER A 13 -6.73 15.89 15.89
CA SER A 13 -8.01 16.16 15.22
C SER A 13 -8.40 17.62 15.45
N PRO A 14 -8.21 18.52 14.48
CA PRO A 14 -8.52 19.93 14.67
C PRO A 14 -10.01 20.21 14.82
N LEU A 15 -10.87 19.33 14.31
CA LEU A 15 -12.32 19.49 14.34
C LEU A 15 -12.98 18.77 15.51
N ASN A 16 -12.35 17.77 16.10
CA ASN A 16 -12.92 16.83 17.08
C ASN A 16 -14.21 16.10 16.62
N HIS A 17 -14.55 16.20 15.33
CA HIS A 17 -15.66 15.51 14.68
C HIS A 17 -15.31 15.21 13.21
N SER A 18 -16.16 14.46 12.51
CA SER A 18 -16.04 14.24 11.06
C SER A 18 -16.23 15.53 10.29
N LEU A 19 -15.45 15.76 9.24
CA LEU A 19 -15.64 16.91 8.34
C LEU A 19 -17.01 16.86 7.66
N VAL A 20 -17.38 15.66 7.23
CA VAL A 20 -18.72 15.35 6.70
C VAL A 20 -19.15 13.98 7.22
N ASP A 21 -20.45 13.78 7.36
CA ASP A 21 -21.11 12.55 7.80
C ASP A 21 -22.44 12.33 7.07
N THR A 22 -23.19 11.33 7.46
CA THR A 22 -24.49 11.00 6.87
C THR A 22 -25.60 12.02 7.19
N ASN A 23 -25.38 12.96 8.11
CA ASN A 23 -26.30 14.05 8.44
C ASN A 23 -25.94 15.35 7.71
N THR A 24 -24.80 15.41 7.05
CA THR A 24 -24.33 16.61 6.34
C THR A 24 -25.25 16.94 5.16
N PRO A 25 -25.73 18.20 5.01
CA PRO A 25 -26.53 18.63 3.87
C PRO A 25 -25.86 18.28 2.52
N GLY A 26 -26.60 17.62 1.63
CA GLY A 26 -26.08 17.09 0.35
C GLY A 26 -25.54 15.66 0.42
N ILE A 27 -25.46 15.06 1.64
CA ILE A 27 -25.18 13.64 1.88
C ILE A 27 -26.41 12.99 2.53
N ALA A 28 -27.05 13.69 3.45
CA ALA A 28 -28.19 13.22 4.22
C ALA A 28 -29.33 12.67 3.34
N GLY A 29 -29.78 11.47 3.67
CA GLY A 29 -30.87 10.77 2.95
C GLY A 29 -30.50 10.21 1.57
N GLU A 30 -29.29 10.46 1.10
CA GLU A 30 -28.83 10.07 -0.25
C GLU A 30 -27.77 8.97 -0.23
N CYS A 31 -26.94 8.97 0.81
CA CYS A 31 -25.84 8.02 0.96
C CYS A 31 -26.05 7.10 2.16
N LYS A 32 -25.74 5.83 2.02
CA LYS A 32 -25.75 4.87 3.13
C LYS A 32 -24.64 5.16 4.15
N ALA A 33 -23.53 5.72 3.67
CA ALA A 33 -22.36 6.06 4.48
C ALA A 33 -21.56 7.21 3.84
N ALA A 34 -20.78 7.94 4.64
CA ALA A 34 -19.85 8.97 4.20
C ALA A 34 -18.42 8.51 4.46
N PHE A 35 -17.99 7.43 3.82
CA PHE A 35 -16.66 6.83 3.97
C PHE A 35 -15.87 6.84 2.64
N ASP A 36 -14.70 6.21 2.62
CA ASP A 36 -13.77 6.12 1.50
C ASP A 36 -13.45 7.49 0.90
N PRO A 37 -12.75 8.37 1.65
CA PRO A 37 -12.43 9.70 1.15
C PRO A 37 -11.36 9.64 0.05
N GLY A 38 -11.66 10.17 -1.14
CA GLY A 38 -10.69 10.45 -2.19
C GLY A 38 -10.36 11.95 -2.21
N VAL A 39 -9.08 12.31 -2.18
CA VAL A 39 -8.62 13.71 -2.11
C VAL A 39 -7.62 14.01 -3.21
N VAL A 40 -7.78 15.16 -3.88
CA VAL A 40 -6.79 15.69 -4.81
C VAL A 40 -6.64 17.19 -4.68
N ILE A 41 -5.45 17.71 -4.95
CA ILE A 41 -5.20 19.14 -5.15
C ILE A 41 -5.00 19.36 -6.66
N ASP A 42 -5.79 20.28 -7.24
CA ASP A 42 -5.71 20.63 -8.66
C ASP A 42 -4.53 21.58 -8.95
N ASP A 43 -4.29 21.88 -10.24
CA ASP A 43 -3.23 22.78 -10.72
C ASP A 43 -3.36 24.23 -10.24
N LYS A 44 -4.52 24.60 -9.68
CA LYS A 44 -4.80 25.92 -9.07
C LYS A 44 -4.64 25.90 -7.55
N GLY A 45 -4.16 24.80 -6.99
CA GLY A 45 -3.98 24.63 -5.56
C GLY A 45 -5.28 24.45 -4.78
N LYS A 46 -6.38 24.08 -5.43
CA LYS A 46 -7.67 23.84 -4.76
C LYS A 46 -7.79 22.39 -4.36
N GLY A 47 -8.14 22.15 -3.10
CA GLY A 47 -8.44 20.82 -2.56
C GLY A 47 -9.85 20.38 -2.92
N TRP A 48 -9.97 19.10 -3.28
CA TRP A 48 -11.24 18.44 -3.60
C TRP A 48 -11.36 17.14 -2.82
N LEU A 49 -12.56 16.84 -2.37
CA LEU A 49 -12.88 15.64 -1.59
C LEU A 49 -14.06 14.92 -2.23
N THR A 50 -13.92 13.62 -2.42
CA THR A 50 -15.02 12.71 -2.71
C THR A 50 -15.25 11.78 -1.52
N VAL A 51 -16.52 11.42 -1.29
CA VAL A 51 -16.94 10.45 -0.27
C VAL A 51 -18.21 9.74 -0.69
N GLY A 52 -18.51 8.60 -0.09
CA GLY A 52 -19.82 7.98 -0.14
C GLY A 52 -19.81 6.47 -0.24
N GLY A 53 -20.83 5.84 0.33
CA GLY A 53 -21.18 4.42 0.17
C GLY A 53 -22.60 4.28 -0.35
N GLY A 54 -22.78 3.57 -1.46
CA GLY A 54 -24.03 3.51 -2.21
C GLY A 54 -24.42 4.80 -2.91
N CYS A 55 -23.54 5.79 -2.87
CA CYS A 55 -23.63 7.08 -3.57
C CYS A 55 -22.24 7.68 -3.72
N ALA A 56 -22.06 8.63 -4.64
CA ALA A 56 -20.81 9.39 -4.76
C ALA A 56 -21.09 10.88 -4.58
N ARG A 57 -20.30 11.56 -3.78
CA ARG A 57 -20.36 12.99 -3.53
C ARG A 57 -19.00 13.63 -3.75
N ILE A 58 -19.03 14.86 -4.29
CA ILE A 58 -17.83 15.69 -4.45
C ILE A 58 -18.07 17.08 -3.87
N MET A 59 -17.03 17.62 -3.25
CA MET A 59 -17.00 18.95 -2.66
C MET A 59 -15.62 19.58 -2.80
N ARG A 60 -15.59 20.90 -2.78
CA ARG A 60 -14.34 21.64 -2.67
C ARG A 60 -13.99 21.83 -1.20
N LEU A 61 -12.73 21.66 -0.86
CA LEU A 61 -12.19 21.97 0.46
C LEU A 61 -11.84 23.45 0.57
N GLY A 62 -11.98 24.00 1.75
CA GLY A 62 -11.45 25.32 2.09
C GLY A 62 -9.92 25.35 2.00
N LYS A 63 -9.33 26.54 1.99
CA LYS A 63 -7.86 26.72 1.97
C LYS A 63 -7.16 26.07 3.17
N ASP A 64 -7.88 25.93 4.27
CA ASP A 64 -7.44 25.27 5.51
C ASP A 64 -7.43 23.74 5.41
N MET A 65 -8.01 23.16 4.34
CA MET A 65 -8.19 21.74 4.09
C MET A 65 -9.03 21.00 5.15
N ILE A 66 -9.64 21.71 6.08
CA ILE A 66 -10.47 21.18 7.19
C ILE A 66 -11.89 21.78 7.19
N SER A 67 -12.27 22.50 6.16
CA SER A 67 -13.63 23.01 5.94
C SER A 67 -14.11 22.67 4.53
N VAL A 68 -15.44 22.70 4.32
CA VAL A 68 -16.05 22.55 2.99
C VAL A 68 -16.36 23.96 2.45
N ASP A 69 -15.89 24.24 1.23
CA ASP A 69 -16.10 25.53 0.55
C ASP A 69 -17.12 25.37 -0.59
N GLY A 70 -18.36 25.70 -0.29
CA GLY A 70 -19.47 25.70 -1.24
C GLY A 70 -20.30 24.40 -1.22
N PRO A 71 -21.04 24.08 -2.30
CA PRO A 71 -22.01 23.01 -2.31
C PRO A 71 -21.35 21.62 -2.43
N ILE A 72 -21.98 20.62 -1.80
CA ILE A 72 -21.72 19.21 -2.02
C ILE A 72 -22.59 18.76 -3.20
N LYS A 73 -21.99 18.13 -4.21
CA LYS A 73 -22.66 17.71 -5.44
C LYS A 73 -22.57 16.22 -5.68
N PRO A 74 -23.61 15.58 -6.25
CA PRO A 74 -23.55 14.16 -6.61
C PRO A 74 -22.68 13.95 -7.85
N ILE A 75 -21.88 12.87 -7.81
CA ILE A 75 -21.35 12.21 -9.00
C ILE A 75 -22.32 11.05 -9.29
N ARG A 76 -22.96 11.06 -10.44
CA ARG A 76 -23.91 10.01 -10.81
C ARG A 76 -23.16 8.85 -11.49
N ALA A 77 -22.34 8.18 -10.70
CA ALA A 77 -21.57 7.04 -11.14
C ALA A 77 -22.49 5.81 -11.28
N PRO A 78 -22.52 5.15 -12.46
CA PRO A 78 -23.38 3.99 -12.67
C PRO A 78 -23.04 2.86 -11.69
N HIS A 79 -24.06 2.27 -11.07
CA HIS A 79 -23.94 1.15 -10.12
C HIS A 79 -22.85 1.37 -9.04
N HIS A 80 -22.73 2.59 -8.55
CA HIS A 80 -21.74 2.95 -7.53
C HIS A 80 -21.97 2.14 -6.25
N PHE A 81 -20.91 1.49 -5.75
CA PHE A 81 -20.89 0.78 -4.49
C PHE A 81 -20.09 1.53 -3.43
N GLU A 82 -18.76 1.60 -3.59
CA GLU A 82 -17.82 2.22 -2.61
C GLU A 82 -16.48 2.58 -3.27
N ALA A 83 -15.41 2.70 -2.47
CA ALA A 83 -14.03 2.87 -2.89
C ALA A 83 -13.77 4.14 -3.71
N ASN A 84 -14.26 5.28 -3.19
CA ASN A 84 -14.07 6.56 -3.85
C ASN A 84 -12.59 6.97 -3.85
N GLU A 85 -12.11 7.40 -5.02
CA GLU A 85 -10.80 7.99 -5.18
C GLU A 85 -10.89 9.16 -6.17
N LEU A 86 -9.99 10.13 -6.06
CA LEU A 86 -9.95 11.28 -6.95
C LEU A 86 -8.52 11.59 -7.36
N ASN A 87 -8.30 11.67 -8.66
CA ASN A 87 -7.05 12.12 -9.28
C ASN A 87 -7.29 13.35 -10.15
N TYR A 88 -6.22 14.10 -10.45
CA TYR A 88 -6.22 15.21 -11.39
C TYR A 88 -5.12 15.00 -12.42
N ILE A 89 -5.53 14.80 -13.68
CA ILE A 89 -4.64 14.42 -14.77
C ILE A 89 -4.88 15.38 -15.93
N ASN A 90 -3.88 16.13 -16.32
CA ASN A 90 -3.91 17.03 -17.46
C ASN A 90 -5.20 17.90 -17.56
N GLY A 91 -5.51 18.62 -16.48
CA GLY A 91 -6.67 19.51 -16.42
C GLY A 91 -8.02 18.80 -16.25
N THR A 92 -8.02 17.50 -15.96
CA THR A 92 -9.22 16.67 -15.84
C THR A 92 -9.27 15.98 -14.50
N TYR A 93 -10.40 16.07 -13.81
CA TYR A 93 -10.69 15.28 -12.61
C TYR A 93 -11.07 13.87 -13.02
N VAL A 94 -10.43 12.91 -12.40
CA VAL A 94 -10.62 11.48 -12.64
C VAL A 94 -11.13 10.86 -11.35
N TYR A 95 -12.38 10.46 -11.34
CA TYR A 95 -13.03 9.82 -10.22
C TYR A 95 -13.05 8.32 -10.45
N THR A 96 -12.42 7.55 -9.58
CA THR A 96 -12.46 6.09 -9.60
C THR A 96 -13.32 5.56 -8.47
N TYR A 97 -13.98 4.43 -8.70
CA TYR A 97 -14.92 3.83 -7.76
C TYR A 97 -15.12 2.34 -8.02
N ASN A 98 -15.60 1.64 -7.02
CA ASN A 98 -15.99 0.25 -7.13
C ASN A 98 -17.46 0.14 -7.57
N ILE A 99 -17.70 -0.67 -8.60
CA ILE A 99 -19.03 -1.04 -9.06
C ILE A 99 -19.61 -2.15 -8.18
N ASP A 100 -20.93 -2.19 -8.05
CA ASP A 100 -21.69 -3.13 -7.22
C ASP A 100 -21.52 -4.61 -7.65
N TRP A 101 -22.00 -5.51 -6.80
CA TRP A 101 -22.01 -6.96 -6.95
C TRP A 101 -23.21 -7.44 -7.78
N GLN A 102 -23.25 -7.11 -9.07
CA GLN A 102 -24.35 -7.47 -9.98
C GLN A 102 -23.80 -8.04 -11.29
N ASP A 103 -24.67 -8.60 -12.08
CA ASP A 103 -24.37 -9.04 -13.45
C ASP A 103 -24.52 -7.93 -14.50
N PHE A 104 -25.06 -6.77 -14.07
CA PHE A 104 -25.30 -5.58 -14.91
C PHE A 104 -26.06 -5.88 -16.20
N SER A 105 -27.07 -6.74 -16.14
CA SER A 105 -27.97 -7.02 -17.26
C SER A 105 -28.71 -5.76 -17.75
N ASP A 106 -28.88 -4.78 -16.86
CA ASP A 106 -29.51 -3.47 -17.09
C ASP A 106 -28.48 -2.35 -17.41
N TRP A 107 -27.25 -2.69 -17.87
CA TRP A 107 -26.21 -1.71 -18.13
C TRP A 107 -26.70 -0.57 -19.06
N PRO A 108 -26.76 0.71 -18.59
CA PRO A 108 -27.49 1.76 -19.28
C PRO A 108 -26.67 2.50 -20.35
N LEU A 109 -25.37 2.20 -20.48
CA LEU A 109 -24.46 2.96 -21.34
C LEU A 109 -24.05 2.15 -22.58
N PRO A 110 -23.70 2.82 -23.70
CA PRO A 110 -23.22 2.16 -24.92
C PRO A 110 -21.76 1.71 -24.85
N THR A 111 -21.22 1.55 -23.63
CA THR A 111 -19.88 1.04 -23.36
C THR A 111 -19.91 -0.44 -23.01
N GLU A 112 -18.76 -1.09 -23.02
CA GLU A 112 -18.66 -2.47 -22.55
C GLU A 112 -19.22 -2.61 -21.14
N LYS A 113 -20.03 -3.67 -20.95
CA LYS A 113 -20.58 -4.00 -19.64
C LYS A 113 -19.45 -4.37 -18.67
N PRO A 114 -19.38 -3.75 -17.48
CA PRO A 114 -18.36 -4.08 -16.50
C PRO A 114 -18.56 -5.49 -15.93
N THR A 115 -17.48 -6.05 -15.36
CA THR A 115 -17.57 -7.27 -14.55
C THR A 115 -17.98 -6.92 -13.12
N THR A 116 -18.53 -7.91 -12.39
CA THR A 116 -18.98 -7.71 -11.01
C THR A 116 -17.88 -7.17 -10.11
N CYS A 117 -18.21 -6.22 -9.26
CA CYS A 117 -17.32 -5.63 -8.26
C CYS A 117 -15.96 -5.21 -8.83
N CYS A 118 -15.94 -4.67 -10.05
CA CYS A 118 -14.73 -4.13 -10.68
C CYS A 118 -14.52 -2.66 -10.34
N MET A 119 -13.33 -2.13 -10.61
CA MET A 119 -13.03 -0.71 -10.50
C MET A 119 -13.28 -0.01 -11.83
N SER A 120 -14.06 1.06 -11.79
CA SER A 120 -14.42 1.89 -12.94
C SER A 120 -14.06 3.35 -12.70
N TYR A 121 -14.08 4.17 -13.74
CA TYR A 121 -13.80 5.58 -13.58
C TYR A 121 -14.67 6.48 -14.44
N MET A 122 -14.80 7.71 -13.97
CA MET A 122 -15.45 8.82 -14.66
C MET A 122 -14.51 10.03 -14.74
N THR A 123 -14.74 10.87 -15.71
CA THR A 123 -13.93 12.10 -15.90
C THR A 123 -14.81 13.34 -15.98
N SER A 124 -14.28 14.48 -15.51
CA SER A 124 -14.90 15.79 -15.63
C SER A 124 -13.86 16.92 -15.64
N LYS A 125 -14.14 18.01 -16.36
CA LYS A 125 -13.37 19.27 -16.27
C LYS A 125 -14.03 20.29 -15.34
N THR A 126 -15.27 20.06 -14.92
CA THR A 126 -16.06 20.95 -14.07
C THR A 126 -16.74 20.13 -12.97
N PRO A 127 -16.00 19.72 -11.91
CA PRO A 127 -16.42 18.65 -11.02
C PRO A 127 -17.70 18.92 -10.21
N LEU A 128 -18.06 20.18 -9.96
CA LEU A 128 -19.32 20.54 -9.28
C LEU A 128 -20.54 20.54 -10.21
N VAL A 129 -20.36 20.34 -11.51
CA VAL A 129 -21.45 20.22 -12.49
C VAL A 129 -21.77 18.74 -12.68
N THR A 130 -22.77 18.22 -12.03
CA THR A 130 -23.14 16.79 -12.04
C THR A 130 -23.20 16.17 -13.44
N LYS A 131 -23.77 16.89 -14.42
CA LYS A 131 -23.91 16.42 -15.81
C LYS A 131 -22.58 16.39 -16.61
N SER A 132 -21.50 16.99 -16.08
CA SER A 132 -20.19 17.01 -16.74
C SER A 132 -19.40 15.72 -16.56
N TRP A 133 -19.76 14.90 -15.59
CA TRP A 133 -19.13 13.61 -15.34
C TRP A 133 -19.52 12.63 -16.43
N LYS A 134 -18.49 12.04 -17.08
CA LYS A 134 -18.65 11.05 -18.13
C LYS A 134 -18.02 9.73 -17.69
N TYR A 135 -18.79 8.67 -17.73
CA TYR A 135 -18.29 7.31 -17.55
C TYR A 135 -17.33 6.97 -18.69
N GLN A 136 -16.24 6.34 -18.36
CA GLN A 136 -15.24 5.88 -19.33
C GLN A 136 -15.35 4.35 -19.51
N HIS A 137 -14.77 3.59 -18.62
CA HIS A 137 -14.84 2.13 -18.58
C HIS A 137 -14.30 1.59 -17.24
N ASN A 138 -14.30 0.27 -17.07
CA ASN A 138 -13.60 -0.39 -15.98
C ASN A 138 -12.12 -0.52 -16.32
N TYR A 139 -11.26 -0.28 -15.33
CA TYR A 139 -9.79 -0.33 -15.49
C TYR A 139 -9.12 -1.41 -14.64
N MET A 140 -9.86 -2.06 -13.74
CA MET A 140 -9.37 -3.16 -12.91
C MET A 140 -10.52 -4.12 -12.60
N LYS A 141 -10.39 -5.37 -12.95
CA LYS A 141 -11.38 -6.39 -12.62
C LYS A 141 -11.36 -6.74 -11.13
N ASN A 142 -12.27 -7.59 -10.68
CA ASN A 142 -12.24 -8.13 -9.32
C ASN A 142 -10.97 -8.98 -9.11
N PRO A 143 -10.37 -9.00 -7.89
CA PRO A 143 -9.25 -9.90 -7.60
C PRO A 143 -9.48 -11.35 -8.00
N GLY A 144 -10.71 -11.86 -7.89
CA GLY A 144 -11.09 -13.20 -8.32
C GLY A 144 -10.88 -13.46 -9.81
N ASP A 145 -11.01 -12.46 -10.67
CA ASP A 145 -10.76 -12.58 -12.13
C ASP A 145 -9.27 -12.75 -12.46
N TYR A 146 -8.38 -12.46 -11.50
CA TYR A 146 -6.92 -12.63 -11.61
C TYR A 146 -6.40 -13.86 -10.86
N GLY A 147 -7.29 -14.71 -10.33
CA GLY A 147 -6.92 -15.94 -9.63
C GLY A 147 -6.73 -15.79 -8.12
N PHE A 148 -7.14 -14.66 -7.55
CA PHE A 148 -7.29 -14.47 -6.10
C PHE A 148 -8.71 -14.79 -5.64
N ASP A 149 -9.06 -14.48 -4.41
CA ASP A 149 -10.43 -14.62 -3.92
C ASP A 149 -11.31 -13.52 -4.51
N TYR A 150 -12.55 -13.86 -4.85
CA TYR A 150 -13.60 -12.87 -5.06
C TYR A 150 -13.88 -12.19 -3.71
N SER A 151 -13.54 -10.93 -3.62
CA SER A 151 -13.73 -10.07 -2.45
C SER A 151 -14.05 -8.65 -2.89
N ASN A 152 -14.36 -7.76 -1.95
CA ASN A 152 -14.48 -6.35 -2.31
C ASN A 152 -13.15 -5.86 -2.92
N ASN A 153 -13.28 -4.86 -3.79
CA ASN A 153 -12.18 -4.33 -4.59
C ASN A 153 -11.99 -2.85 -4.26
N HIS A 154 -10.77 -2.46 -4.03
CA HIS A 154 -10.43 -1.06 -3.71
C HIS A 154 -9.04 -0.77 -4.26
N THR A 155 -8.89 0.30 -5.02
CA THR A 155 -7.61 0.67 -5.61
C THR A 155 -7.26 2.13 -5.32
N HIS A 156 -5.97 2.43 -5.39
CA HIS A 156 -5.42 3.77 -5.39
C HIS A 156 -4.47 3.93 -6.57
N LEU A 157 -4.73 4.92 -7.43
CA LEU A 157 -3.86 5.26 -8.55
C LEU A 157 -2.87 6.35 -8.13
N HIS A 158 -1.59 6.12 -8.34
CA HIS A 158 -0.56 7.10 -8.00
C HIS A 158 0.55 7.17 -9.06
N LYS A 159 0.90 8.40 -9.46
CA LYS A 159 2.05 8.63 -10.34
C LYS A 159 3.30 8.86 -9.51
N PHE A 160 4.32 8.04 -9.71
CA PHE A 160 5.60 8.17 -9.03
C PHE A 160 6.76 8.02 -10.02
N ARG A 161 7.68 8.98 -10.04
CA ARG A 161 8.85 9.00 -10.93
C ARG A 161 8.51 8.75 -12.41
N GLY A 162 7.43 9.38 -12.89
CA GLY A 162 7.01 9.32 -14.30
C GLY A 162 6.22 8.09 -14.71
N LYS A 163 5.98 7.14 -13.81
CA LYS A 163 5.17 5.96 -14.02
C LYS A 163 3.91 5.98 -13.17
N TRP A 164 2.85 5.33 -13.65
CA TRP A 164 1.63 5.12 -12.90
C TRP A 164 1.65 3.76 -12.23
N TYR A 165 1.18 3.72 -10.99
CA TYR A 165 1.03 2.54 -10.17
C TYR A 165 -0.42 2.43 -9.70
N VAL A 166 -0.90 1.21 -9.61
CA VAL A 166 -2.16 0.89 -8.95
C VAL A 166 -1.87 0.09 -7.70
N PHE A 167 -2.25 0.65 -6.55
CA PHE A 167 -2.25 -0.05 -5.27
C PHE A 167 -3.62 -0.71 -5.10
N TYR A 168 -3.64 -1.92 -4.62
CA TYR A 168 -4.86 -2.68 -4.39
C TYR A 168 -4.66 -3.67 -3.24
N HIS A 169 -5.65 -4.46 -2.91
CA HIS A 169 -5.50 -5.49 -1.89
C HIS A 169 -5.95 -6.86 -2.41
N THR A 170 -5.43 -7.90 -1.78
CA THR A 170 -5.90 -9.28 -1.92
C THR A 170 -6.09 -9.90 -0.54
N MET A 171 -6.61 -11.13 -0.51
CA MET A 171 -6.78 -11.92 0.73
C MET A 171 -5.62 -12.91 0.97
N SER A 172 -4.50 -12.78 0.23
CA SER A 172 -3.35 -13.71 0.34
C SER A 172 -2.76 -13.79 1.74
N LEU A 173 -2.77 -12.67 2.49
CA LEU A 173 -2.31 -12.65 3.88
C LEU A 173 -3.19 -13.50 4.79
N GLN A 174 -4.51 -13.47 4.59
CA GLN A 174 -5.47 -14.31 5.30
C GLN A 174 -5.16 -15.80 5.11
N HIS A 175 -4.89 -16.21 3.87
CA HIS A 175 -4.49 -17.59 3.58
C HIS A 175 -3.16 -17.95 4.23
N SER A 176 -2.18 -17.06 4.20
CA SER A 176 -0.88 -17.27 4.86
C SER A 176 -1.01 -17.47 6.37
N PHE A 177 -2.00 -16.83 7.00
CA PHE A 177 -2.29 -17.00 8.42
C PHE A 177 -3.22 -18.17 8.72
N ASN A 178 -3.73 -18.86 7.69
CA ASN A 178 -4.71 -19.93 7.80
C ASN A 178 -5.93 -19.50 8.67
N THR A 179 -6.54 -18.37 8.32
CA THR A 179 -7.66 -17.76 9.03
C THR A 179 -8.69 -17.22 8.06
N THR A 180 -9.91 -16.96 8.55
CA THR A 180 -11.00 -16.29 7.84
C THR A 180 -11.33 -14.92 8.44
N ALA A 181 -10.40 -14.33 9.19
CA ALA A 181 -10.62 -13.07 9.90
C ALA A 181 -10.63 -11.81 9.01
N GLY A 182 -10.52 -11.95 7.70
CA GLY A 182 -10.62 -10.83 6.75
C GLY A 182 -9.35 -10.03 6.58
N PHE A 183 -8.18 -10.60 6.86
CA PHE A 183 -6.91 -9.90 6.66
C PHE A 183 -6.64 -9.64 5.19
N ARG A 184 -6.49 -8.38 4.85
CA ARG A 184 -6.07 -7.89 3.55
C ARG A 184 -4.58 -7.56 3.56
N ASN A 185 -3.92 -7.72 2.43
CA ASN A 185 -2.55 -7.27 2.22
C ASN A 185 -2.51 -6.26 1.07
N VAL A 186 -1.62 -5.29 1.19
CA VAL A 186 -1.39 -4.32 0.12
C VAL A 186 -0.60 -4.99 -1.00
N CYS A 187 -1.06 -4.79 -2.22
CA CYS A 187 -0.37 -5.14 -3.46
C CYS A 187 -0.17 -3.90 -4.32
N VAL A 188 0.76 -3.95 -5.26
CA VAL A 188 1.02 -2.89 -6.22
C VAL A 188 1.50 -3.45 -7.54
N ASP A 189 0.97 -2.93 -8.65
CA ASP A 189 1.46 -3.19 -10.01
C ASP A 189 1.60 -1.87 -10.79
N GLU A 190 2.40 -1.86 -11.85
CA GLU A 190 2.42 -0.75 -12.81
C GLU A 190 1.14 -0.80 -13.65
N ILE A 191 0.57 0.37 -13.93
CA ILE A 191 -0.59 0.53 -14.82
C ILE A 191 -0.30 1.59 -15.87
N GLN A 192 -0.77 1.35 -17.08
CA GLN A 192 -0.60 2.32 -18.17
C GLN A 192 -1.73 3.35 -18.12
N VAL A 193 -1.36 4.64 -18.11
CA VAL A 193 -2.28 5.77 -18.22
C VAL A 193 -1.79 6.68 -19.35
N ASP A 194 -2.63 6.90 -20.35
CA ASP A 194 -2.41 7.95 -21.34
C ASP A 194 -2.93 9.27 -20.77
N GLU A 195 -2.00 10.10 -20.33
CA GLU A 195 -2.35 11.39 -19.71
C GLU A 195 -2.93 12.41 -20.68
N ASN A 196 -2.66 12.29 -22.00
CA ASN A 196 -3.19 13.22 -23.00
C ASN A 196 -4.68 12.98 -23.23
N THR A 197 -5.07 11.75 -23.34
CA THR A 197 -6.48 11.33 -23.52
C THR A 197 -7.19 11.04 -22.19
N VAL A 198 -6.44 10.99 -21.08
CA VAL A 198 -6.92 10.58 -19.76
C VAL A 198 -7.53 9.17 -19.80
N ASN A 199 -6.87 8.28 -20.56
CA ASN A 199 -7.29 6.88 -20.67
C ASN A 199 -6.47 5.99 -19.72
N ILE A 200 -7.14 5.32 -18.79
CA ILE A 200 -6.56 4.33 -17.90
C ILE A 200 -6.76 2.97 -18.53
N HIS A 201 -5.68 2.31 -18.94
CA HIS A 201 -5.75 0.99 -19.53
C HIS A 201 -6.13 -0.07 -18.48
N MET A 202 -6.62 -1.23 -18.94
CA MET A 202 -6.92 -2.34 -18.04
C MET A 202 -5.65 -2.76 -17.29
N GLY A 203 -5.70 -2.67 -15.97
CA GLY A 203 -4.65 -3.10 -15.08
C GLY A 203 -4.63 -4.62 -14.90
N ASN A 204 -3.58 -5.10 -14.28
CA ASN A 204 -3.43 -6.50 -13.88
C ASN A 204 -3.15 -6.56 -12.37
N GLN A 205 -3.46 -7.70 -11.75
CA GLN A 205 -3.16 -7.97 -10.34
C GLN A 205 -2.23 -9.18 -10.27
N THR A 206 -1.04 -8.98 -9.70
CA THR A 206 -0.01 -10.02 -9.64
C THR A 206 0.61 -10.14 -8.25
N LEU A 207 1.16 -11.32 -7.93
CA LEU A 207 2.04 -11.47 -6.76
C LEU A 207 3.50 -11.07 -7.07
N LYS A 208 3.79 -10.71 -8.31
CA LYS A 208 5.13 -10.32 -8.73
C LYS A 208 5.52 -8.96 -8.17
N GLY A 209 4.54 -8.05 -8.05
CA GLY A 209 4.78 -6.66 -7.67
C GLY A 209 5.56 -5.87 -8.73
N VAL A 210 6.06 -4.73 -8.33
CA VAL A 210 6.78 -3.79 -9.21
C VAL A 210 8.29 -3.97 -9.11
N LYS A 211 9.00 -3.53 -10.14
CA LYS A 211 10.46 -3.46 -10.12
C LYS A 211 10.91 -2.47 -9.04
N GLN A 212 11.90 -2.84 -8.26
CA GLN A 212 12.51 -1.97 -7.26
C GLN A 212 13.03 -0.67 -7.91
N ILE A 213 12.64 0.47 -7.35
CA ILE A 213 12.89 1.79 -7.96
C ILE A 213 14.30 2.27 -7.67
N GLN A 214 14.80 1.99 -6.46
CA GLN A 214 16.19 2.26 -6.11
C GLN A 214 16.71 1.18 -5.18
N PRO A 215 18.02 0.91 -5.20
CA PRO A 215 18.63 -0.06 -4.31
C PRO A 215 18.48 0.32 -2.84
N MET A 216 18.48 -0.69 -1.98
CA MET A 216 18.52 -0.49 -0.54
C MET A 216 19.93 -0.12 -0.10
N ASN A 217 20.06 0.95 0.68
CA ASN A 217 21.34 1.35 1.27
C ASN A 217 21.62 0.53 2.55
N PRO A 218 22.63 -0.35 2.58
CA PRO A 218 22.95 -1.16 3.75
C PRO A 218 23.69 -0.39 4.86
N PHE A 219 24.15 0.84 4.60
CA PHE A 219 24.95 1.64 5.53
C PHE A 219 24.12 2.53 6.45
N ILE A 220 22.81 2.45 6.38
CA ILE A 220 21.86 3.03 7.35
C ILE A 220 21.13 1.90 8.05
N ILE A 221 20.51 2.17 9.21
CA ILE A 221 19.72 1.18 9.94
C ILE A 221 18.57 0.72 9.04
N GLN A 222 18.45 -0.60 8.88
CA GLN A 222 17.37 -1.30 8.22
C GLN A 222 16.63 -2.16 9.24
N GLN A 223 15.30 -2.20 9.14
CA GLN A 223 14.47 -2.99 10.03
C GLN A 223 14.37 -4.44 9.50
N ALA A 224 14.34 -5.41 10.40
CA ALA A 224 14.25 -6.83 10.04
C ALA A 224 12.89 -7.19 9.38
N GLU A 225 11.83 -6.44 9.67
CA GLU A 225 10.53 -6.60 9.02
C GLU A 225 10.46 -5.98 7.62
N THR A 226 11.43 -5.15 7.21
CA THR A 226 11.56 -4.69 5.83
C THR A 226 12.12 -5.81 4.97
N THR A 227 11.24 -6.66 4.47
CA THR A 227 11.60 -7.92 3.82
C THR A 227 10.87 -8.13 2.50
N ALA A 228 11.53 -8.82 1.57
CA ALA A 228 10.95 -9.27 0.30
C ALA A 228 10.27 -10.65 0.41
N ALA A 229 10.76 -11.51 1.30
CA ALA A 229 10.17 -12.82 1.58
C ALA A 229 10.66 -13.35 2.93
N THR A 230 9.82 -14.17 3.58
CA THR A 230 10.16 -14.82 4.85
C THR A 230 9.72 -16.27 4.90
N GLN A 231 10.42 -17.05 5.71
CA GLN A 231 10.05 -18.42 6.06
C GLN A 231 10.47 -18.69 7.51
N GLY A 232 9.67 -19.43 8.28
CA GLY A 232 10.00 -19.85 9.64
C GLY A 232 10.18 -18.71 10.64
N VAL A 233 9.70 -17.52 10.35
CA VAL A 233 9.61 -16.37 11.26
C VAL A 233 8.18 -15.88 11.36
N LYS A 234 7.88 -15.20 12.45
CA LYS A 234 6.67 -14.40 12.67
C LYS A 234 7.08 -13.00 13.10
N PHE A 235 6.24 -12.01 12.86
CA PHE A 235 6.46 -10.65 13.33
C PHE A 235 5.64 -10.40 14.61
N THR A 236 6.25 -9.73 15.57
CA THR A 236 5.62 -9.34 16.83
C THR A 236 5.84 -7.86 17.08
N ASN A 237 4.91 -7.21 17.79
CA ASN A 237 5.06 -5.79 18.13
C ASN A 237 6.32 -5.56 18.97
N GLY A 238 7.06 -4.52 18.61
CA GLY A 238 8.18 -4.00 19.34
C GLY A 238 7.75 -3.04 20.47
N LYS A 239 8.65 -2.13 20.85
CA LYS A 239 8.42 -1.21 21.98
C LYS A 239 7.59 0.01 21.62
N SER A 240 7.51 0.38 20.36
CA SER A 240 6.78 1.55 19.85
C SER A 240 5.78 1.16 18.77
N ILE A 241 4.84 2.05 18.48
CA ILE A 241 3.86 1.86 17.40
C ILE A 241 4.61 1.79 16.06
N GLY A 242 4.37 0.72 15.29
CA GLY A 242 5.00 0.49 13.99
C GLY A 242 6.39 -0.16 14.07
N ASP A 243 6.92 -0.38 15.27
CA ASP A 243 8.12 -1.15 15.51
C ASP A 243 7.77 -2.64 15.64
N MET A 244 8.43 -3.50 14.89
CA MET A 244 8.16 -4.94 14.89
C MET A 244 9.47 -5.73 14.94
N TYR A 245 9.40 -6.89 15.53
CA TYR A 245 10.52 -7.83 15.60
C TYR A 245 10.23 -9.09 14.80
N ALA A 246 11.20 -9.56 14.05
CA ALA A 246 11.16 -10.90 13.46
C ALA A 246 11.58 -11.94 14.50
N VAL A 247 10.70 -12.89 14.79
CA VAL A 247 10.93 -13.94 15.79
C VAL A 247 10.87 -15.31 15.13
N THR A 248 11.87 -16.17 15.39
CA THR A 248 11.86 -17.54 14.87
C THR A 248 10.68 -18.35 15.41
N VAL A 249 10.03 -19.09 14.50
CA VAL A 249 9.04 -20.10 14.90
C VAL A 249 9.77 -21.28 15.55
N PRO A 250 9.28 -21.82 16.69
CA PRO A 250 9.92 -22.95 17.35
C PRO A 250 10.20 -24.12 16.40
N ASN A 251 11.40 -24.71 16.51
CA ASN A 251 11.85 -25.84 15.73
C ASN A 251 11.93 -25.60 14.21
N LYS A 252 11.97 -24.33 13.76
CA LYS A 252 12.16 -23.95 12.36
C LYS A 252 13.39 -23.06 12.20
N THR A 253 14.06 -23.19 11.08
CA THR A 253 15.03 -22.20 10.63
C THR A 253 14.26 -20.97 10.12
N GLY A 254 14.59 -19.79 10.66
CA GLY A 254 14.04 -18.54 10.18
C GLY A 254 14.81 -18.05 8.95
N ILE A 255 14.11 -17.54 7.95
CA ILE A 255 14.70 -16.93 6.76
C ILE A 255 14.03 -15.58 6.54
N ILE A 256 14.85 -14.55 6.32
CA ILE A 256 14.42 -13.20 5.92
C ILE A 256 15.23 -12.84 4.67
N ALA A 257 14.54 -12.62 3.56
CA ALA A 257 15.15 -12.21 2.31
C ALA A 257 14.96 -10.72 2.06
N VAL A 258 16.04 -10.03 1.69
CA VAL A 258 16.07 -8.61 1.35
C VAL A 258 16.65 -8.48 -0.04
N ARG A 259 15.98 -7.72 -0.92
CA ARG A 259 16.37 -7.60 -2.32
C ARG A 259 17.03 -6.26 -2.63
N GLY A 260 17.94 -6.30 -3.62
CA GLY A 260 18.53 -5.11 -4.24
C GLY A 260 19.34 -4.26 -3.28
N VAL A 261 20.15 -4.86 -2.43
CA VAL A 261 21.05 -4.17 -1.49
C VAL A 261 22.30 -3.73 -2.23
N GLU A 262 22.60 -2.42 -2.23
CA GLU A 262 23.72 -1.87 -2.99
C GLU A 262 24.89 -1.50 -2.08
N PHE A 263 26.01 -2.18 -2.29
CA PHE A 263 27.28 -1.91 -1.65
C PHE A 263 28.15 -1.00 -2.55
N ASN A 264 27.96 0.32 -2.42
CA ASN A 264 28.75 1.34 -3.14
C ASN A 264 30.16 1.53 -2.59
N LYS A 265 30.47 0.90 -1.46
CA LYS A 265 31.80 0.75 -0.86
C LYS A 265 31.92 -0.63 -0.20
N VAL A 266 33.14 -1.09 0.02
CA VAL A 266 33.38 -2.34 0.76
C VAL A 266 33.07 -2.10 2.24
N PRO A 267 32.11 -2.84 2.84
CA PRO A 267 31.85 -2.73 4.27
C PRO A 267 32.96 -3.36 5.12
N SER A 268 33.17 -2.81 6.31
CA SER A 268 34.15 -3.33 7.28
C SER A 268 33.55 -4.35 8.25
N SER A 269 32.31 -4.19 8.62
CA SER A 269 31.60 -5.04 9.58
C SER A 269 30.09 -4.99 9.36
N LEU A 270 29.38 -5.90 10.03
CA LEU A 270 27.92 -5.90 10.13
C LEU A 270 27.52 -5.76 11.60
N GLU A 271 26.62 -4.83 11.88
CA GLU A 271 25.97 -4.67 13.17
C GLU A 271 24.51 -5.13 13.06
N ILE A 272 24.07 -5.97 14.00
CA ILE A 272 22.67 -6.38 14.14
C ILE A 272 22.17 -6.07 15.54
N LYS A 273 20.87 -5.88 15.69
CA LYS A 273 20.20 -5.80 16.99
C LYS A 273 19.32 -7.02 17.15
N ALA A 274 19.67 -7.87 18.11
CA ALA A 274 19.03 -9.16 18.28
C ALA A 274 19.08 -9.65 19.73
N SER A 275 18.23 -10.64 20.05
CA SER A 275 18.26 -11.43 21.29
C SER A 275 17.90 -12.89 20.99
N GLY A 276 18.10 -13.76 21.99
CA GLY A 276 17.85 -15.20 21.88
C GLY A 276 19.10 -16.04 21.97
N ASN A 277 19.04 -17.29 21.50
CA ASN A 277 20.15 -18.21 21.51
C ASN A 277 20.28 -18.94 20.17
N GLY A 278 21.38 -18.71 19.47
CA GLY A 278 21.63 -19.32 18.16
C GLY A 278 22.63 -18.55 17.29
N ILE A 279 22.46 -18.64 16.00
CA ILE A 279 23.31 -18.00 14.99
C ILE A 279 22.43 -17.33 13.94
N ILE A 280 22.78 -16.12 13.56
CA ILE A 280 22.25 -15.44 12.38
C ILE A 280 23.35 -15.45 11.31
N GLU A 281 23.15 -16.18 10.24
CA GLU A 281 24.02 -16.12 9.07
C GLU A 281 23.45 -15.13 8.05
N VAL A 282 24.30 -14.29 7.50
CA VAL A 282 23.96 -13.47 6.33
C VAL A 282 24.55 -14.11 5.10
N ARG A 283 23.71 -14.38 4.12
CA ARG A 283 24.06 -15.11 2.90
C ARG A 283 23.73 -14.31 1.65
N ARG A 284 24.53 -14.51 0.60
CA ARG A 284 24.37 -13.86 -0.69
C ARG A 284 23.24 -14.52 -1.48
N ASP A 285 22.34 -13.68 -1.99
CA ASP A 285 21.29 -13.94 -2.98
C ASP A 285 20.22 -14.97 -2.56
N ARG A 286 20.56 -16.01 -1.81
CA ARG A 286 19.66 -17.11 -1.47
C ARG A 286 20.01 -17.75 -0.12
N PRO A 287 19.06 -18.47 0.52
CA PRO A 287 19.27 -19.03 1.86
C PRO A 287 20.40 -20.07 1.96
N ASP A 288 20.76 -20.72 0.86
CA ASP A 288 21.87 -21.66 0.73
C ASP A 288 23.10 -21.05 0.03
N GLY A 289 23.09 -19.72 -0.19
CA GLY A 289 24.18 -18.99 -0.83
C GLY A 289 25.43 -18.86 0.04
N GLU A 290 26.45 -18.18 -0.49
CA GLU A 290 27.72 -17.94 0.20
C GLU A 290 27.49 -17.19 1.52
N VAL A 291 28.13 -17.64 2.60
CA VAL A 291 28.06 -16.98 3.90
C VAL A 291 28.95 -15.72 3.89
N ILE A 292 28.32 -14.57 4.11
CA ILE A 292 28.94 -13.24 4.19
C ILE A 292 29.38 -12.93 5.62
N ALA A 293 28.51 -13.25 6.58
CA ALA A 293 28.75 -13.07 8.00
C ALA A 293 28.02 -14.14 8.81
N SER A 294 28.56 -14.46 9.99
CA SER A 294 27.94 -15.41 10.92
C SER A 294 28.02 -14.83 12.32
N ILE A 295 26.87 -14.52 12.90
CA ILE A 295 26.73 -13.78 14.15
C ILE A 295 26.14 -14.70 15.21
N LYS A 296 26.89 -14.94 16.28
CA LYS A 296 26.40 -15.67 17.46
C LYS A 296 25.49 -14.76 18.29
N VAL A 297 24.26 -15.15 18.47
CA VAL A 297 23.30 -14.53 19.39
C VAL A 297 23.26 -15.39 20.67
N GLY A 298 23.52 -14.79 21.82
CA GLY A 298 23.58 -15.47 23.10
C GLY A 298 23.18 -14.53 24.24
N THR A 299 22.06 -13.82 24.07
CA THR A 299 21.59 -12.82 25.02
C THR A 299 20.08 -12.87 25.17
N LEU A 300 19.59 -12.79 26.42
CA LEU A 300 18.15 -12.71 26.68
C LEU A 300 17.55 -11.32 26.45
N GLN A 301 18.38 -10.30 26.43
CA GLN A 301 17.95 -8.92 26.16
C GLN A 301 18.40 -8.50 24.76
N MET A 302 17.59 -7.68 24.12
CA MET A 302 17.92 -7.08 22.83
C MET A 302 19.20 -6.27 22.93
N LYS A 303 20.22 -6.60 22.13
CA LYS A 303 21.53 -5.93 22.09
C LYS A 303 22.01 -5.74 20.66
N LEU A 304 22.83 -4.70 20.49
CA LEU A 304 23.66 -4.55 19.30
C LEU A 304 24.83 -5.53 19.37
N ILE A 305 25.02 -6.27 18.30
CA ILE A 305 26.08 -7.28 18.14
C ILE A 305 26.79 -6.97 16.82
N GLU A 306 28.10 -6.75 16.89
CA GLU A 306 28.93 -6.50 15.72
C GLU A 306 29.69 -7.78 15.32
N SER A 307 29.80 -8.02 14.02
CA SER A 307 30.53 -9.16 13.46
C SER A 307 31.42 -8.71 12.31
N GLN A 308 32.60 -9.28 12.25
CA GLN A 308 33.47 -9.16 11.07
C GLN A 308 32.87 -9.90 9.89
N LEU A 309 33.15 -9.43 8.70
CA LEU A 309 32.72 -10.04 7.46
C LEU A 309 33.70 -11.14 7.02
N GLN A 310 33.15 -12.20 6.48
CA GLN A 310 33.94 -13.31 5.93
C GLN A 310 34.29 -13.06 4.45
N LYS A 311 33.61 -12.13 3.81
CA LYS A 311 33.74 -11.84 2.38
C LYS A 311 33.58 -10.34 2.11
N ASN A 312 34.31 -9.86 1.14
CA ASN A 312 34.13 -8.52 0.60
C ASN A 312 32.86 -8.48 -0.29
N MET A 313 32.15 -7.35 -0.22
CA MET A 313 30.94 -7.13 -1.01
C MET A 313 31.04 -5.79 -1.74
N THR A 314 30.68 -5.82 -3.01
CA THR A 314 30.54 -4.63 -3.86
C THR A 314 29.41 -4.83 -4.86
N GLY A 315 28.80 -3.76 -5.31
CA GLY A 315 27.68 -3.82 -6.25
C GLY A 315 26.35 -4.18 -5.59
N THR A 316 25.37 -4.50 -6.40
CA THR A 316 24.01 -4.83 -5.93
C THR A 316 23.82 -6.34 -5.84
N MET A 317 23.28 -6.81 -4.73
CA MET A 317 22.97 -8.22 -4.47
C MET A 317 21.73 -8.34 -3.56
N ASP A 318 21.14 -9.51 -3.52
CA ASP A 318 20.17 -9.87 -2.50
C ASP A 318 20.86 -10.38 -1.24
N LEU A 319 20.26 -10.21 -0.08
CA LEU A 319 20.73 -10.78 1.19
C LEU A 319 19.68 -11.71 1.77
N CYS A 320 20.13 -12.83 2.34
CA CYS A 320 19.30 -13.71 3.14
C CYS A 320 19.86 -13.83 4.54
N PHE A 321 19.09 -13.42 5.55
CA PHE A 321 19.38 -13.67 6.95
C PHE A 321 18.77 -15.01 7.33
N VAL A 322 19.63 -15.96 7.71
CA VAL A 322 19.24 -17.31 8.09
C VAL A 322 19.41 -17.46 9.59
N LEU A 323 18.30 -17.52 10.32
CA LEU A 323 18.23 -17.56 11.77
C LEU A 323 18.18 -19.02 12.23
N LYS A 324 19.25 -19.53 12.80
CA LYS A 324 19.41 -20.91 13.28
C LYS A 324 19.45 -20.94 14.81
N GLY A 325 18.37 -21.34 15.43
CA GLY A 325 18.27 -21.41 16.90
C GLY A 325 16.85 -21.19 17.40
N ASN A 326 16.69 -21.20 18.72
CA ASN A 326 15.40 -21.05 19.37
C ASN A 326 15.22 -19.64 19.92
N ASN A 327 14.01 -19.09 19.72
CA ASN A 327 13.63 -17.78 20.24
C ASN A 327 14.56 -16.63 19.82
N ILE A 328 15.15 -16.71 18.62
CA ILE A 328 15.90 -15.59 18.08
C ILE A 328 14.88 -14.49 17.73
N THR A 329 15.10 -13.32 18.31
CA THR A 329 14.37 -12.08 18.01
C THR A 329 15.36 -11.16 17.30
N PHE A 330 15.03 -10.72 16.08
CA PHE A 330 15.86 -9.90 15.23
C PHE A 330 15.11 -8.61 14.89
N ASP A 331 15.73 -7.47 15.10
CA ASP A 331 15.14 -6.13 15.05
C ASP A 331 15.74 -5.31 13.91
N GLU A 332 17.03 -5.01 13.98
CA GLU A 332 17.70 -4.09 13.07
C GLU A 332 19.04 -4.66 12.56
N TRP A 333 19.46 -4.14 11.41
CA TRP A 333 20.79 -4.43 10.87
C TRP A 333 21.36 -3.23 10.10
N LYS A 334 22.70 -3.15 10.07
CA LYS A 334 23.44 -2.13 9.33
C LYS A 334 24.88 -2.60 9.07
N PHE A 335 25.37 -2.37 7.87
CA PHE A 335 26.79 -2.51 7.54
C PHE A 335 27.54 -1.20 7.85
N LYS A 336 28.84 -1.32 8.18
CA LYS A 336 29.71 -0.15 8.46
C LYS A 336 30.76 0.02 7.39
#